data_041632706b6f5fce5ccddd99e707c59f
#
_entry.id   041632706b6f5fce5ccddd99e707c59f
#
_cell.length_a   1.000
_cell.length_b   1.000
_cell.length_c   1.000
_cell.angle_alpha   90.00
_cell.angle_beta   90.00
_cell.angle_gamma   90.00
#
_symmetry.space_group_name_H-M   'P 1'
#
loop_
_entity.id
_entity.type
_entity.pdbx_description
1 polymer ?
#
loop_
_entity_poly.entity_id
_entity_poly.type
_entity_poly.pdbx_seq_one_letter_code
_entity_poly.pdbx_strand_id
1 'polypeptide(L)'
;MPLPDLLKKIENNEARMGVIGLGYVGLPVACLFAEAGYDVIGIDIRKDRIDQINAGVSPIKGKEPGLADLLSRVVDSKKLRASIQYNDLSDRDVIIISVETPVDETRTPRYEALKAALRSLALVMKPGALIIVESTVAPGSINEIVEPILSESGGKKVSQDFFLGYCPERVMPGRLIANLQQMSRVVGGDTPETAEIMVNLYRKIVHADLDPVDCVTAELVKTVENAYRDVQIAFVNEVALICES
;
A
#
# COMPACT_ATOMS: atom_id res chain seq x y z
N MET A 1 -9.51 5.45 18.06
CA MET A 1 -10.73 6.00 17.41
C MET A 1 -11.60 4.83 17.03
N PRO A 2 -12.91 4.83 17.31
CA PRO A 2 -13.80 3.76 16.85
C PRO A 2 -13.91 3.69 15.32
N LEU A 3 -14.13 2.50 14.75
CA LEU A 3 -14.29 2.29 13.31
C LEU A 3 -15.36 3.19 12.66
N PRO A 4 -16.55 3.43 13.29
CA PRO A 4 -17.56 4.32 12.71
C PRO A 4 -17.09 5.77 12.52
N ASP A 5 -16.22 6.27 13.41
CA ASP A 5 -15.67 7.62 13.30
C ASP A 5 -14.62 7.69 12.19
N LEU A 6 -13.84 6.62 12.02
CA LEU A 6 -12.90 6.50 10.90
C LEU A 6 -13.65 6.48 9.56
N LEU A 7 -14.74 5.69 9.47
CA LEU A 7 -15.56 5.63 8.26
C LEU A 7 -16.09 7.01 7.86
N LYS A 8 -16.65 7.79 8.81
CA LYS A 8 -17.12 9.16 8.55
C LYS A 8 -16.02 10.06 8.00
N LYS A 9 -14.81 9.99 8.58
CA LYS A 9 -13.67 10.75 8.08
C LYS A 9 -13.27 10.34 6.66
N ILE A 10 -13.32 9.04 6.34
CA ILE A 10 -13.05 8.53 4.99
C ILE A 10 -14.10 9.02 4.01
N GLU A 11 -15.37 8.93 4.34
CA GLU A 11 -16.48 9.38 3.49
C GLU A 11 -16.37 10.87 3.16
N ASN A 12 -16.00 11.70 4.13
CA ASN A 12 -15.85 13.16 3.99
C ASN A 12 -14.47 13.60 3.43
N ASN A 13 -13.55 12.67 3.15
CA ASN A 13 -12.15 12.93 2.79
C ASN A 13 -11.38 13.73 3.87
N GLU A 14 -11.76 13.57 5.13
CA GLU A 14 -11.14 14.22 6.31
C GLU A 14 -10.09 13.32 6.99
N ALA A 15 -10.03 12.04 6.62
CA ALA A 15 -9.04 11.13 7.15
C ALA A 15 -7.64 11.58 6.71
N ARG A 16 -6.72 11.70 7.67
CA ARG A 16 -5.31 12.00 7.41
C ARG A 16 -4.58 10.73 7.06
N MET A 17 -3.85 10.73 5.94
CA MET A 17 -3.20 9.54 5.43
C MET A 17 -1.69 9.61 5.54
N GLY A 18 -1.08 8.46 5.78
CA GLY A 18 0.35 8.23 5.68
C GLY A 18 0.64 7.14 4.64
N VAL A 19 1.74 7.26 3.90
CA VAL A 19 2.23 6.20 3.00
C VAL A 19 3.70 5.97 3.30
N ILE A 20 4.06 4.75 3.72
CA ILE A 20 5.45 4.36 4.00
C ILE A 20 6.00 3.60 2.80
N GLY A 21 7.09 4.11 2.23
CA GLY A 21 7.68 3.62 0.98
C GLY A 21 7.11 4.35 -0.23
N LEU A 22 7.85 5.35 -0.75
CA LEU A 22 7.47 6.15 -1.93
C LEU A 22 8.16 5.61 -3.19
N GLY A 23 8.13 4.28 -3.32
CA GLY A 23 8.64 3.56 -4.48
C GLY A 23 7.65 3.56 -5.65
N TYR A 24 7.80 2.54 -6.51
CA TYR A 24 7.04 2.37 -7.76
C TYR A 24 5.52 2.27 -7.52
N VAL A 25 5.10 1.71 -6.41
CA VAL A 25 3.67 1.57 -6.03
C VAL A 25 3.24 2.67 -5.07
N GLY A 26 3.96 2.88 -3.97
CA GLY A 26 3.50 3.76 -2.90
C GLY A 26 3.42 5.23 -3.30
N LEU A 27 4.31 5.74 -4.16
CA LEU A 27 4.20 7.13 -4.63
C LEU A 27 2.94 7.39 -5.45
N PRO A 28 2.60 6.58 -6.47
CA PRO A 28 1.33 6.73 -7.19
C PRO A 28 0.09 6.58 -6.31
N VAL A 29 0.08 5.65 -5.38
CA VAL A 29 -1.02 5.49 -4.40
C VAL A 29 -1.18 6.76 -3.55
N ALA A 30 -0.07 7.32 -3.03
CA ALA A 30 -0.08 8.58 -2.29
C ALA A 30 -0.63 9.73 -3.15
N CYS A 31 -0.22 9.82 -4.42
CA CYS A 31 -0.71 10.83 -5.35
C CYS A 31 -2.22 10.69 -5.62
N LEU A 32 -2.72 9.47 -5.83
CA LEU A 32 -4.15 9.24 -6.09
C LEU A 32 -5.02 9.60 -4.89
N PHE A 33 -4.61 9.26 -3.66
CA PHE A 33 -5.34 9.68 -2.47
C PHE A 33 -5.27 11.19 -2.25
N ALA A 34 -4.13 11.83 -2.54
CA ALA A 34 -4.00 13.28 -2.48
C ALA A 34 -4.90 13.98 -3.52
N GLU A 35 -5.01 13.44 -4.75
CA GLU A 35 -5.92 13.93 -5.79
C GLU A 35 -7.40 13.74 -5.41
N ALA A 36 -7.74 12.66 -4.70
CA ALA A 36 -9.06 12.45 -4.12
C ALA A 36 -9.39 13.42 -2.96
N GLY A 37 -8.44 14.28 -2.56
CA GLY A 37 -8.67 15.37 -1.60
C GLY A 37 -8.12 15.11 -0.19
N TYR A 38 -7.54 13.95 0.10
CA TYR A 38 -6.94 13.65 1.40
C TYR A 38 -5.66 14.46 1.67
N ASP A 39 -5.37 14.72 2.96
CA ASP A 39 -4.06 15.20 3.44
C ASP A 39 -3.12 14.00 3.57
N VAL A 40 -2.15 13.87 2.65
CA VAL A 40 -1.25 12.73 2.56
C VAL A 40 0.17 13.11 2.91
N ILE A 41 0.80 12.34 3.80
CA ILE A 41 2.24 12.39 4.02
C ILE A 41 2.89 11.07 3.59
N GLY A 42 3.91 11.18 2.76
CA GLY A 42 4.73 10.03 2.38
C GLY A 42 6.02 9.96 3.21
N ILE A 43 6.40 8.77 3.64
CA ILE A 43 7.67 8.51 4.33
C ILE A 43 8.55 7.63 3.43
N ASP A 44 9.79 8.06 3.23
CA ASP A 44 10.81 7.25 2.54
C ASP A 44 12.18 7.44 3.22
N ILE A 45 13.03 6.44 3.15
CA ILE A 45 14.39 6.49 3.74
C ILE A 45 15.37 7.28 2.84
N ARG A 46 15.04 7.46 1.57
CA ARG A 46 15.90 8.12 0.58
C ARG A 46 15.64 9.61 0.52
N LYS A 47 16.56 10.39 1.07
CA LYS A 47 16.47 11.86 1.08
C LYS A 47 16.38 12.46 -0.33
N ASP A 48 17.17 11.95 -1.28
CA ASP A 48 17.14 12.38 -2.68
C ASP A 48 15.75 12.22 -3.33
N ARG A 49 15.06 11.13 -3.02
CA ARG A 49 13.68 10.85 -3.47
C ARG A 49 12.70 11.85 -2.87
N ILE A 50 12.81 12.11 -1.58
CA ILE A 50 11.96 13.08 -0.88
C ILE A 50 12.12 14.48 -1.44
N ASP A 51 13.37 14.91 -1.67
CA ASP A 51 13.66 16.22 -2.23
C ASP A 51 13.04 16.39 -3.64
N GLN A 52 13.11 15.35 -4.49
CA GLN A 52 12.46 15.33 -5.80
C GLN A 52 10.93 15.40 -5.69
N ILE A 53 10.32 14.56 -4.85
CA ILE A 53 8.86 14.53 -4.66
C ILE A 53 8.36 15.90 -4.19
N ASN A 54 8.99 16.50 -3.18
CA ASN A 54 8.60 17.81 -2.66
C ASN A 54 8.81 18.96 -3.66
N ALA A 55 9.66 18.75 -4.66
CA ALA A 55 9.82 19.65 -5.81
C ALA A 55 8.82 19.37 -6.96
N GLY A 56 7.87 18.44 -6.78
CA GLY A 56 6.92 18.03 -7.82
C GLY A 56 7.55 17.22 -8.95
N VAL A 57 8.75 16.68 -8.75
CA VAL A 57 9.49 15.91 -9.76
C VAL A 57 9.43 14.42 -9.43
N SER A 58 8.97 13.60 -10.39
CA SER A 58 8.86 12.16 -10.18
C SER A 58 10.24 11.48 -10.13
N PRO A 59 10.56 10.76 -9.05
CA PRO A 59 11.78 9.95 -8.97
C PRO A 59 11.68 8.61 -9.68
N ILE A 60 10.50 8.25 -10.18
CA ILE A 60 10.26 6.98 -10.87
C ILE A 60 10.82 7.05 -12.27
N LYS A 61 11.73 6.11 -12.59
CA LYS A 61 12.32 5.98 -13.90
C LYS A 61 11.38 5.25 -14.86
N GLY A 62 11.40 5.65 -16.14
CA GLY A 62 10.56 5.06 -17.18
C GLY A 62 9.39 5.97 -17.57
N LYS A 63 8.59 5.49 -18.52
CA LYS A 63 7.40 6.22 -18.99
C LYS A 63 6.17 5.71 -18.25
N GLU A 64 5.72 6.46 -17.28
CA GLU A 64 4.45 6.23 -16.57
C GLU A 64 3.49 7.39 -16.89
N PRO A 65 2.61 7.22 -17.89
CA PRO A 65 1.72 8.28 -18.34
C PRO A 65 0.89 8.87 -17.20
N GLY A 66 0.86 10.19 -17.09
CA GLY A 66 0.06 10.94 -16.12
C GLY A 66 0.67 11.07 -14.72
N LEU A 67 1.70 10.26 -14.35
CA LEU A 67 2.25 10.29 -12.99
C LEU A 67 2.98 11.61 -12.67
N ALA A 68 3.80 12.12 -13.58
CA ALA A 68 4.54 13.36 -13.34
C ALA A 68 3.61 14.56 -13.15
N ASP A 69 2.59 14.68 -14.01
CA ASP A 69 1.60 15.74 -13.93
C ASP A 69 0.74 15.62 -12.66
N LEU A 70 0.36 14.40 -12.30
CA LEU A 70 -0.39 14.12 -11.08
C LEU A 70 0.42 14.52 -9.84
N LEU A 71 1.70 14.12 -9.76
CA LEU A 71 2.58 14.47 -8.66
C LEU A 71 2.73 15.99 -8.52
N SER A 72 3.01 16.70 -9.61
CA SER A 72 3.14 18.17 -9.58
C SER A 72 1.87 18.80 -9.02
N ARG A 73 0.69 18.44 -9.53
CA ARG A 73 -0.60 19.00 -9.06
C ARG A 73 -0.84 18.78 -7.57
N VAL A 74 -0.58 17.56 -7.05
CA VAL A 74 -0.88 17.27 -5.65
C VAL A 74 0.12 17.88 -4.68
N VAL A 75 1.35 18.10 -5.11
CA VAL A 75 2.37 18.85 -4.34
C VAL A 75 2.05 20.35 -4.35
N ASP A 76 1.74 20.93 -5.50
CA ASP A 76 1.37 22.35 -5.65
C ASP A 76 0.12 22.70 -4.83
N SER A 77 -0.87 21.81 -4.80
CA SER A 77 -2.07 21.94 -3.97
C SER A 77 -1.84 21.66 -2.48
N LYS A 78 -0.62 21.31 -2.09
CA LYS A 78 -0.22 20.96 -0.70
C LYS A 78 -1.00 19.78 -0.12
N LYS A 79 -1.53 18.91 -0.97
CA LYS A 79 -2.22 17.69 -0.55
C LYS A 79 -1.27 16.51 -0.34
N LEU A 80 -0.07 16.56 -0.95
CA LEU A 80 1.00 15.59 -0.74
C LEU A 80 2.28 16.30 -0.31
N ARG A 81 2.91 15.80 0.74
CA ARG A 81 4.30 16.12 1.11
C ARG A 81 5.05 14.84 1.48
N ALA A 82 6.36 14.84 1.35
CA ALA A 82 7.22 13.71 1.70
C ALA A 82 8.22 14.08 2.81
N SER A 83 8.54 13.11 3.68
CA SER A 83 9.43 13.28 4.84
C SER A 83 10.24 12.01 5.12
N ILE A 84 11.37 12.15 5.83
CA ILE A 84 12.12 11.03 6.41
C ILE A 84 11.67 10.72 7.85
N GLN A 85 10.84 11.56 8.44
CA GLN A 85 10.52 11.53 9.87
C GLN A 85 9.25 10.72 10.14
N TYR A 86 9.37 9.57 10.80
CA TYR A 86 8.21 8.76 11.18
C TYR A 86 7.25 9.49 12.13
N ASN A 87 7.74 10.43 12.94
CA ASN A 87 6.89 11.26 13.82
C ASN A 87 5.81 12.04 13.08
N ASP A 88 6.01 12.32 11.80
CA ASP A 88 5.00 12.95 10.95
C ASP A 88 3.76 12.05 10.69
N LEU A 89 3.84 10.77 11.08
CA LEU A 89 2.71 9.83 11.02
C LEU A 89 1.87 9.80 12.30
N SER A 90 2.27 10.50 13.36
CA SER A 90 1.67 10.38 14.69
C SER A 90 0.20 10.82 14.77
N ASP A 91 -0.28 11.59 13.81
CA ASP A 91 -1.67 12.06 13.74
C ASP A 91 -2.47 11.44 12.58
N ARG A 92 -1.88 10.48 11.84
CA ARG A 92 -2.52 9.86 10.67
C ARG A 92 -3.59 8.85 11.09
N ASP A 93 -4.73 8.91 10.40
CA ASP A 93 -5.87 8.02 10.63
C ASP A 93 -5.70 6.69 9.88
N VAL A 94 -5.11 6.74 8.67
CA VAL A 94 -4.82 5.59 7.82
C VAL A 94 -3.36 5.63 7.40
N ILE A 95 -2.68 4.50 7.49
CA ILE A 95 -1.27 4.37 7.10
C ILE A 95 -1.11 3.16 6.18
N ILE A 96 -0.65 3.43 4.95
CA ILE A 96 -0.39 2.40 3.94
C ILE A 96 1.11 2.09 3.93
N ILE A 97 1.47 0.81 3.91
CA ILE A 97 2.85 0.34 3.85
C ILE A 97 3.11 -0.31 2.50
N SER A 98 3.99 0.30 1.70
CA SER A 98 4.34 -0.12 0.35
C SER A 98 5.87 -0.13 0.19
N VAL A 99 6.54 -0.97 0.99
CA VAL A 99 7.99 -1.15 0.98
C VAL A 99 8.38 -2.42 0.22
N GLU A 100 9.65 -2.52 -0.18
CA GLU A 100 10.14 -3.70 -0.89
C GLU A 100 10.14 -4.95 -0.01
N THR A 101 9.77 -6.09 -0.62
CA THR A 101 9.76 -7.43 -0.01
C THR A 101 10.36 -8.44 -1.00
N PRO A 102 11.68 -8.33 -1.31
CA PRO A 102 12.33 -9.21 -2.27
C PRO A 102 12.42 -10.63 -1.76
N VAL A 103 12.72 -11.56 -2.66
CA VAL A 103 13.15 -12.92 -2.34
C VAL A 103 14.68 -13.03 -2.49
N ASP A 104 15.31 -13.86 -1.68
CA ASP A 104 16.74 -14.14 -1.80
C ASP A 104 17.03 -15.23 -2.86
N GLU A 105 18.30 -15.62 -2.99
CA GLU A 105 18.77 -16.62 -3.95
C GLU A 105 18.12 -18.00 -3.72
N THR A 106 17.69 -18.29 -2.48
CA THR A 106 16.98 -19.51 -2.11
C THR A 106 15.46 -19.40 -2.29
N ARG A 107 14.98 -18.29 -2.85
CA ARG A 107 13.55 -17.94 -3.01
C ARG A 107 12.81 -17.75 -1.69
N THR A 108 13.54 -17.44 -0.63
CA THR A 108 12.96 -17.13 0.68
C THR A 108 12.62 -15.63 0.75
N PRO A 109 11.38 -15.24 1.15
CA PRO A 109 11.00 -13.85 1.28
C PRO A 109 11.85 -13.10 2.33
N ARG A 110 12.26 -11.88 1.99
CA ARG A 110 13.05 -10.99 2.84
C ARG A 110 12.18 -9.82 3.29
N TYR A 111 11.92 -9.75 4.58
CA TYR A 111 11.02 -8.77 5.17
C TYR A 111 11.73 -7.73 6.04
N GLU A 112 13.03 -7.53 5.87
CA GLU A 112 13.82 -6.60 6.66
C GLU A 112 13.29 -5.17 6.57
N ALA A 113 13.00 -4.68 5.35
CA ALA A 113 12.44 -3.35 5.14
C ALA A 113 11.04 -3.22 5.75
N LEU A 114 10.18 -4.23 5.57
CA LEU A 114 8.84 -4.27 6.17
C LEU A 114 8.92 -4.25 7.69
N LYS A 115 9.72 -5.12 8.31
CA LYS A 115 9.91 -5.19 9.77
C LYS A 115 10.46 -3.89 10.34
N ALA A 116 11.42 -3.25 9.66
CA ALA A 116 11.95 -1.95 10.07
C ALA A 116 10.90 -0.85 10.03
N ALA A 117 10.10 -0.80 8.96
CA ALA A 117 8.99 0.15 8.82
C ALA A 117 7.94 -0.04 9.92
N LEU A 118 7.54 -1.28 10.18
CA LEU A 118 6.57 -1.63 11.23
C LEU A 118 7.05 -1.23 12.63
N ARG A 119 8.32 -1.54 12.98
CA ARG A 119 8.88 -1.14 14.28
C ARG A 119 8.89 0.37 14.47
N SER A 120 9.30 1.12 13.44
CA SER A 120 9.29 2.58 13.48
C SER A 120 7.88 3.15 13.60
N LEU A 121 6.91 2.58 12.87
CA LEU A 121 5.52 2.97 12.92
C LEU A 121 4.88 2.67 14.28
N ALA A 122 5.14 1.51 14.86
CA ALA A 122 4.58 1.08 16.15
C ALA A 122 4.86 2.07 17.30
N LEU A 123 6.01 2.79 17.22
CA LEU A 123 6.41 3.79 18.23
C LEU A 123 5.61 5.10 18.13
N VAL A 124 5.07 5.42 16.95
CA VAL A 124 4.48 6.74 16.69
C VAL A 124 3.00 6.70 16.31
N MET A 125 2.48 5.55 15.86
CA MET A 125 1.09 5.44 15.41
C MET A 125 0.13 5.76 16.55
N LYS A 126 -0.92 6.54 16.25
CA LYS A 126 -1.95 6.87 17.22
C LYS A 126 -2.94 5.71 17.45
N PRO A 127 -3.59 5.69 18.61
CA PRO A 127 -4.69 4.75 18.85
C PRO A 127 -5.82 4.89 17.82
N GLY A 128 -6.34 3.74 17.36
CA GLY A 128 -7.42 3.67 16.38
C GLY A 128 -6.99 3.96 14.95
N ALA A 129 -5.68 3.94 14.65
CA ALA A 129 -5.20 4.03 13.28
C ALA A 129 -5.50 2.73 12.50
N LEU A 130 -5.81 2.86 11.20
CA LEU A 130 -5.91 1.75 10.27
C LEU A 130 -4.58 1.59 9.54
N ILE A 131 -3.95 0.44 9.70
CA ILE A 131 -2.68 0.09 9.05
C ILE A 131 -2.97 -0.87 7.90
N ILE A 132 -2.57 -0.52 6.69
CA ILE A 132 -2.79 -1.33 5.49
C ILE A 132 -1.44 -1.71 4.89
N VAL A 133 -1.21 -3.00 4.69
CA VAL A 133 -0.04 -3.47 3.95
C VAL A 133 -0.42 -3.70 2.49
N GLU A 134 0.29 -3.06 1.56
CA GLU A 134 0.19 -3.29 0.11
C GLU A 134 1.38 -4.08 -0.44
N SER A 135 2.50 -4.14 0.31
CA SER A 135 3.66 -4.95 -0.07
C SER A 135 3.28 -6.42 -0.24
N THR A 136 3.82 -7.08 -1.27
CA THR A 136 3.57 -8.50 -1.49
C THR A 136 4.19 -9.34 -0.37
N VAL A 137 3.38 -10.12 0.31
CA VAL A 137 3.80 -11.01 1.41
C VAL A 137 3.28 -12.43 1.19
N ALA A 138 3.90 -13.41 1.85
CA ALA A 138 3.42 -14.78 1.86
C ALA A 138 2.12 -14.91 2.69
N PRO A 139 1.24 -15.86 2.38
CA PRO A 139 0.04 -16.11 3.18
C PRO A 139 0.37 -16.35 4.65
N GLY A 140 -0.38 -15.71 5.55
CA GLY A 140 -0.17 -15.72 7.00
C GLY A 140 0.74 -14.61 7.54
N SER A 141 1.44 -13.87 6.67
CA SER A 141 2.42 -12.84 7.11
C SER A 141 1.79 -11.70 7.90
N ILE A 142 0.54 -11.32 7.61
CA ILE A 142 -0.16 -10.26 8.35
C ILE A 142 -0.31 -10.68 9.81
N ASN A 143 -0.76 -11.89 10.08
CA ASN A 143 -0.98 -12.39 11.43
C ASN A 143 0.31 -12.80 12.15
N GLU A 144 1.29 -13.36 11.42
CA GLU A 144 2.51 -13.94 12.03
C GLU A 144 3.66 -12.94 12.16
N ILE A 145 3.67 -11.87 11.35
CA ILE A 145 4.78 -10.90 11.32
C ILE A 145 4.29 -9.48 11.61
N VAL A 146 3.25 -9.02 10.89
CA VAL A 146 2.85 -7.60 10.95
C VAL A 146 2.17 -7.29 12.28
N GLU A 147 1.14 -8.06 12.64
CA GLU A 147 0.40 -7.87 13.89
C GLU A 147 1.28 -7.96 15.14
N PRO A 148 2.14 -8.99 15.32
CA PRO A 148 3.01 -9.07 16.48
C PRO A 148 3.94 -7.87 16.64
N ILE A 149 4.57 -7.39 15.54
CA ILE A 149 5.49 -6.24 15.59
C ILE A 149 4.75 -4.96 16.00
N LEU A 150 3.54 -4.71 15.46
CA LEU A 150 2.74 -3.53 15.81
C LEU A 150 2.24 -3.61 17.27
N SER A 151 1.97 -4.82 17.77
CA SER A 151 1.47 -5.07 19.11
C SER A 151 2.56 -4.99 20.19
N GLU A 152 3.81 -5.35 19.89
CA GLU A 152 4.94 -5.31 20.85
C GLU A 152 5.14 -3.93 21.47
N SER A 153 4.96 -2.86 20.71
CA SER A 153 5.13 -1.49 21.19
C SER A 153 3.96 -1.02 22.05
N GLY A 154 4.04 -1.28 23.35
CA GLY A 154 3.07 -0.82 24.33
C GLY A 154 1.89 -1.77 24.58
N GLY A 155 1.98 -3.04 24.16
CA GLY A 155 0.94 -4.05 24.40
C GLY A 155 -0.37 -3.75 23.66
N LYS A 156 -0.30 -3.09 22.51
CA LYS A 156 -1.47 -2.75 21.68
C LYS A 156 -2.12 -4.00 21.12
N LYS A 157 -3.44 -3.98 21.01
CA LYS A 157 -4.24 -5.10 20.49
C LYS A 157 -4.92 -4.70 19.18
N VAL A 158 -4.77 -5.56 18.16
CA VAL A 158 -5.50 -5.44 16.90
C VAL A 158 -7.01 -5.47 17.17
N SER A 159 -7.78 -4.80 16.32
CA SER A 159 -9.24 -4.61 16.42
C SER A 159 -9.72 -3.87 17.69
N GLN A 160 -8.81 -3.38 18.55
CA GLN A 160 -9.10 -2.57 19.73
C GLN A 160 -8.33 -1.25 19.73
N ASP A 161 -6.99 -1.35 19.68
CA ASP A 161 -6.09 -0.18 19.74
C ASP A 161 -5.65 0.29 18.36
N PHE A 162 -5.69 -0.58 17.36
CA PHE A 162 -5.48 -0.28 15.94
C PHE A 162 -6.22 -1.32 15.07
N PHE A 163 -6.37 -1.01 13.78
CA PHE A 163 -7.00 -1.90 12.79
C PHE A 163 -5.97 -2.28 11.73
N LEU A 164 -6.10 -3.49 11.18
CA LEU A 164 -5.11 -4.05 10.29
C LEU A 164 -5.76 -4.59 9.02
N GLY A 165 -5.14 -4.31 7.88
CA GLY A 165 -5.61 -4.82 6.60
C GLY A 165 -4.51 -5.08 5.61
N TYR A 166 -4.87 -5.79 4.57
CA TYR A 166 -4.02 -6.14 3.44
C TYR A 166 -4.74 -5.89 2.12
N CYS A 167 -4.14 -5.08 1.25
CA CYS A 167 -4.72 -4.79 -0.06
C CYS A 167 -3.62 -4.82 -1.13
N PRO A 168 -3.32 -5.99 -1.70
CA PRO A 168 -2.26 -6.12 -2.70
C PRO A 168 -2.59 -5.41 -4.00
N GLU A 169 -1.55 -4.85 -4.64
CA GLU A 169 -1.67 -4.20 -5.94
C GLU A 169 -1.43 -5.18 -7.11
N ARG A 170 -1.88 -4.80 -8.32
CA ARG A 170 -1.75 -5.55 -9.57
C ARG A 170 -1.21 -4.68 -10.70
N VAL A 171 -0.19 -3.85 -10.42
CA VAL A 171 0.34 -2.91 -11.41
C VAL A 171 1.29 -3.56 -12.41
N MET A 172 1.33 -2.97 -13.60
CA MET A 172 2.28 -3.34 -14.66
C MET A 172 3.00 -2.08 -15.14
N PRO A 173 4.31 -2.18 -15.47
CA PRO A 173 5.07 -1.06 -16.02
C PRO A 173 4.42 -0.44 -17.25
N GLY A 174 4.45 0.89 -17.33
CA GLY A 174 3.89 1.66 -18.44
C GLY A 174 2.39 1.96 -18.37
N ARG A 175 1.69 1.43 -17.34
CA ARG A 175 0.24 1.63 -17.12
C ARG A 175 -0.11 1.82 -15.65
N LEU A 176 0.80 2.34 -14.88
CA LEU A 176 0.74 2.36 -13.41
C LEU A 176 -0.55 3.01 -12.86
N ILE A 177 -0.82 4.27 -13.23
CA ILE A 177 -2.03 4.98 -12.77
C ILE A 177 -3.30 4.27 -13.26
N ALA A 178 -3.36 3.90 -14.55
CA ALA A 178 -4.53 3.23 -15.10
C ALA A 178 -4.81 1.88 -14.40
N ASN A 179 -3.77 1.09 -14.12
CA ASN A 179 -3.93 -0.19 -13.41
C ASN A 179 -4.38 0.02 -11.98
N LEU A 180 -3.83 1.00 -11.25
CA LEU A 180 -4.23 1.31 -9.88
C LEU A 180 -5.72 1.70 -9.80
N GLN A 181 -6.25 2.37 -10.82
CA GLN A 181 -7.65 2.83 -10.85
C GLN A 181 -8.63 1.81 -11.46
N GLN A 182 -8.20 0.97 -12.41
CA GLN A 182 -9.10 0.17 -13.24
C GLN A 182 -9.04 -1.34 -12.99
N MET A 183 -8.08 -1.82 -12.19
CA MET A 183 -8.02 -3.24 -11.86
C MET A 183 -8.75 -3.53 -10.55
N SER A 184 -9.57 -4.59 -10.56
CA SER A 184 -10.24 -5.08 -9.35
C SER A 184 -9.22 -5.49 -8.28
N ARG A 185 -9.60 -5.38 -7.01
CA ARG A 185 -8.74 -5.76 -5.89
C ARG A 185 -9.48 -6.59 -4.86
N VAL A 186 -8.76 -7.48 -4.21
CA VAL A 186 -9.20 -8.06 -2.94
C VAL A 186 -8.76 -7.15 -1.80
N VAL A 187 -9.62 -7.00 -0.81
CA VAL A 187 -9.43 -6.08 0.32
C VAL A 187 -9.59 -6.88 1.60
N GLY A 188 -8.47 -7.31 2.19
CA GLY A 188 -8.44 -8.11 3.40
C GLY A 188 -8.47 -7.26 4.66
N GLY A 189 -9.37 -7.55 5.59
CA GLY A 189 -9.41 -6.93 6.92
C GLY A 189 -9.15 -7.94 8.04
N ASP A 190 -8.66 -7.44 9.19
CA ASP A 190 -8.58 -8.21 10.44
C ASP A 190 -9.98 -8.58 10.97
N THR A 191 -10.98 -7.77 10.61
CA THR A 191 -12.41 -8.06 10.80
C THR A 191 -13.19 -7.73 9.52
N PRO A 192 -14.42 -8.28 9.33
CA PRO A 192 -15.27 -7.90 8.21
C PRO A 192 -15.54 -6.40 8.14
N GLU A 193 -15.71 -5.74 9.29
CA GLU A 193 -15.96 -4.31 9.39
C GLU A 193 -14.74 -3.50 8.91
N THR A 194 -13.53 -3.95 9.24
CA THR A 194 -12.30 -3.33 8.75
C THR A 194 -12.19 -3.46 7.23
N ALA A 195 -12.48 -4.64 6.67
CA ALA A 195 -12.49 -4.86 5.22
C ALA A 195 -13.48 -3.91 4.51
N GLU A 196 -14.68 -3.75 5.03
CA GLU A 196 -15.70 -2.83 4.48
C GLU A 196 -15.24 -1.36 4.53
N ILE A 197 -14.60 -0.93 5.61
CA ILE A 197 -14.03 0.42 5.70
C ILE A 197 -12.92 0.62 4.67
N MET A 198 -12.07 -0.38 4.48
CA MET A 198 -11.04 -0.33 3.45
C MET A 198 -11.64 -0.30 2.04
N VAL A 199 -12.73 -1.02 1.76
CA VAL A 199 -13.47 -0.92 0.50
C VAL A 199 -13.93 0.52 0.26
N ASN A 200 -14.51 1.17 1.27
CA ASN A 200 -14.94 2.58 1.17
C ASN A 200 -13.76 3.52 0.90
N LEU A 201 -12.60 3.27 1.52
CA LEU A 201 -11.38 4.03 1.28
C LEU A 201 -10.87 3.86 -0.16
N TYR A 202 -10.67 2.61 -0.59
CA TYR A 202 -10.12 2.34 -1.93
C TYR A 202 -11.07 2.73 -3.05
N ARG A 203 -12.38 2.73 -2.83
CA ARG A 203 -13.38 3.22 -3.81
C ARG A 203 -13.19 4.70 -4.19
N LYS A 204 -12.45 5.47 -3.39
CA LYS A 204 -12.08 6.85 -3.73
C LYS A 204 -11.07 6.94 -4.87
N ILE A 205 -10.30 5.87 -5.12
CA ILE A 205 -9.24 5.84 -6.14
C ILE A 205 -9.36 4.67 -7.12
N VAL A 206 -10.16 3.64 -6.81
CA VAL A 206 -10.36 2.44 -7.64
C VAL A 206 -11.77 2.45 -8.21
N HIS A 207 -11.89 2.34 -9.53
CA HIS A 207 -13.14 2.36 -10.27
C HIS A 207 -13.61 0.97 -10.73
N ALA A 208 -12.93 -0.07 -10.24
CA ALA A 208 -13.24 -1.47 -10.50
C ALA A 208 -13.80 -2.15 -9.23
N ASP A 209 -14.08 -3.46 -9.32
CA ASP A 209 -14.61 -4.22 -8.19
C ASP A 209 -13.59 -4.30 -7.03
N LEU A 210 -14.11 -4.19 -5.83
CA LEU A 210 -13.38 -4.31 -4.58
C LEU A 210 -14.06 -5.39 -3.74
N ASP A 211 -13.39 -6.53 -3.57
CA ASP A 211 -13.94 -7.71 -2.90
C ASP A 211 -13.44 -7.79 -1.45
N PRO A 212 -14.30 -7.55 -0.43
CA PRO A 212 -13.92 -7.68 0.95
C PRO A 212 -13.73 -9.15 1.33
N VAL A 213 -12.60 -9.46 1.96
CA VAL A 213 -12.21 -10.80 2.43
C VAL A 213 -11.42 -10.69 3.73
N ASP A 214 -10.98 -11.80 4.31
CA ASP A 214 -9.97 -11.80 5.38
C ASP A 214 -8.55 -11.59 4.83
N CYS A 215 -7.60 -11.22 5.70
CA CYS A 215 -6.22 -10.94 5.30
C CYS A 215 -5.55 -12.15 4.64
N VAL A 216 -5.73 -13.35 5.19
CA VAL A 216 -5.08 -14.58 4.67
C VAL A 216 -5.58 -14.92 3.27
N THR A 217 -6.88 -14.77 3.04
CA THR A 217 -7.47 -14.93 1.70
C THR A 217 -6.89 -13.92 0.71
N ALA A 218 -6.75 -12.65 1.09
CA ALA A 218 -6.18 -11.63 0.22
C ALA A 218 -4.70 -11.90 -0.11
N GLU A 219 -3.91 -12.36 0.86
CA GLU A 219 -2.50 -12.77 0.68
C GLU A 219 -2.40 -13.96 -0.29
N LEU A 220 -3.26 -14.97 -0.10
CA LEU A 220 -3.29 -16.16 -0.96
C LEU A 220 -3.66 -15.80 -2.39
N VAL A 221 -4.68 -14.98 -2.61
CA VAL A 221 -5.11 -14.52 -3.94
C VAL A 221 -3.93 -13.87 -4.68
N LYS A 222 -3.20 -12.95 -4.04
CA LYS A 222 -2.03 -12.29 -4.65
C LYS A 222 -0.96 -13.30 -5.07
N THR A 223 -0.65 -14.25 -4.20
CA THR A 223 0.37 -15.27 -4.44
C THR A 223 -0.02 -16.20 -5.58
N VAL A 224 -1.27 -16.68 -5.59
CA VAL A 224 -1.81 -17.56 -6.63
C VAL A 224 -1.85 -16.86 -7.99
N GLU A 225 -2.30 -15.60 -8.05
CA GLU A 225 -2.32 -14.82 -9.31
C GLU A 225 -0.92 -14.64 -9.91
N ASN A 226 0.08 -14.35 -9.08
CA ASN A 226 1.45 -14.23 -9.54
C ASN A 226 1.98 -15.56 -10.08
N ALA A 227 1.77 -16.67 -9.35
CA ALA A 227 2.18 -18.01 -9.78
C ALA A 227 1.46 -18.44 -11.07
N TYR A 228 0.16 -18.19 -11.19
CA TYR A 228 -0.61 -18.49 -12.39
C TYR A 228 -0.07 -17.74 -13.62
N ARG A 229 0.23 -16.46 -13.45
CA ARG A 229 0.82 -15.64 -14.53
C ARG A 229 2.19 -16.16 -14.97
N ASP A 230 3.04 -16.57 -14.01
CA ASP A 230 4.36 -17.13 -14.29
C ASP A 230 4.26 -18.41 -15.12
N VAL A 231 3.36 -19.32 -14.74
CA VAL A 231 3.07 -20.56 -15.50
C VAL A 231 2.58 -20.26 -16.92
N GLN A 232 1.68 -19.27 -17.08
CA GLN A 232 1.19 -18.88 -18.40
C GLN A 232 2.31 -18.34 -19.29
N ILE A 233 3.20 -17.49 -18.75
CA ILE A 233 4.35 -16.95 -19.50
C ILE A 233 5.30 -18.08 -19.89
N ALA A 234 5.63 -19.00 -18.98
CA ALA A 234 6.48 -20.14 -19.26
C ALA A 234 5.90 -21.02 -20.36
N PHE A 235 4.59 -21.33 -20.29
CA PHE A 235 3.88 -22.12 -21.30
C PHE A 235 3.94 -21.48 -22.69
N VAL A 236 3.67 -20.17 -22.79
CA VAL A 236 3.71 -19.47 -24.09
C VAL A 236 5.12 -19.41 -24.65
N ASN A 237 6.15 -19.27 -23.83
CA ASN A 237 7.54 -19.32 -24.26
C ASN A 237 7.89 -20.69 -24.85
N GLU A 238 7.47 -21.79 -24.24
CA GLU A 238 7.66 -23.15 -24.81
C GLU A 238 6.95 -23.30 -26.16
N VAL A 239 5.71 -22.80 -26.30
CA VAL A 239 4.99 -22.80 -27.58
C VAL A 239 5.74 -21.99 -28.65
N ALA A 240 6.31 -20.83 -28.29
CA ALA A 240 7.08 -20.02 -29.22
C ALA A 240 8.30 -20.77 -29.76
N LEU A 241 9.05 -21.48 -28.90
CA LEU A 241 10.18 -22.30 -29.31
C LEU A 241 9.78 -23.43 -30.29
N ILE A 242 8.62 -24.04 -30.09
CA ILE A 242 8.07 -25.04 -31.02
C ILE A 242 7.74 -24.42 -32.38
N CYS A 243 7.22 -23.19 -32.41
CA CYS A 243 6.87 -22.51 -33.68
C CYS A 243 8.11 -21.99 -34.46
N GLU A 244 9.22 -21.81 -33.78
CA GLU A 244 10.50 -21.34 -34.37
C GLU A 244 11.39 -22.49 -34.86
N SER A 245 11.07 -23.74 -34.51
CA SER A 245 11.79 -24.96 -34.92
C SER A 245 11.27 -25.52 -36.23
#